data_704cf9e94514a53f3010ad64976bbedf
#
_entry.id   704cf9e94514a53f3010ad64976bbedf
#
_cell.length_a   1.000
_cell.length_b   1.000
_cell.length_c   1.000
_cell.angle_alpha   90.00
_cell.angle_beta   90.00
_cell.angle_gamma   90.00
#
_symmetry.space_group_name_H-M   'P 1'
#
loop_
_entity.id
_entity.type
_entity.pdbx_description
1 polymer ?
#
loop_
_entity_poly.entity_id
_entity_poly.type
_entity_poly.pdbx_seq_one_letter_code
_entity_poly.pdbx_strand_id
1 'polypeptide(L)'
;MKNLILTTAALALTAGMAYASDTVRLGTEGAYAPWSFLNDAGEVDGFEREVGDELCKRAKLTCEWVVNDWDSIIPNLVSGNYDAIIAGMSITAERDEVIDFTTNYSQPDPSAYLALSNDVDLAGGVIAAQSNTIQSGYIATTSATLVEFSTPEETIAAVRNGEADAVLADKSFLAPIAAENADLMLTGDNIMLGGGVGMGIRESDGELKDKFSAAIDSMKADGSLNALITKWEIGETF
;
A
#
# COMPACT_ATOMS: atom_id res chain seq x y z
N MET A 1 19.25 76.11 29.74
CA MET A 1 18.54 75.45 28.64
C MET A 1 19.25 74.13 28.43
N LYS A 2 18.67 73.03 28.93
CA LYS A 2 19.22 71.64 28.83
C LYS A 2 18.35 70.89 27.88
N ASN A 3 18.87 70.53 26.73
CA ASN A 3 18.19 69.66 25.74
C ASN A 3 18.28 68.23 26.18
N LEU A 4 17.10 67.58 26.41
CA LEU A 4 16.95 66.18 26.71
C LEU A 4 16.69 65.43 25.39
N ILE A 5 17.63 64.61 24.94
CA ILE A 5 17.47 63.75 23.77
C ILE A 5 16.88 62.47 24.25
N LEU A 6 15.61 62.19 23.88
CA LEU A 6 14.98 60.84 24.04
C LEU A 6 15.39 59.98 22.88
N THR A 7 16.15 58.94 23.16
CA THR A 7 16.44 57.84 22.22
C THR A 7 15.39 56.76 22.40
N THR A 8 14.47 56.64 21.46
CA THR A 8 13.53 55.51 21.36
C THR A 8 14.20 54.32 20.72
N ALA A 9 14.47 53.26 21.51
CA ALA A 9 14.92 51.98 21.00
C ALA A 9 13.69 51.22 20.47
N ALA A 10 13.62 51.00 19.15
CA ALA A 10 12.63 50.14 18.51
C ALA A 10 13.10 48.67 18.66
N LEU A 11 12.43 47.90 19.52
CA LEU A 11 12.55 46.44 19.55
C LEU A 11 11.79 45.87 18.33
N ALA A 12 12.53 45.41 17.33
CA ALA A 12 11.96 44.58 16.26
C ALA A 12 11.68 43.18 16.80
N LEU A 13 10.43 42.87 17.10
CA LEU A 13 9.98 41.49 17.30
C LEU A 13 9.99 40.82 15.93
N THR A 14 10.99 39.98 15.65
CA THR A 14 10.91 38.99 14.60
C THR A 14 9.99 37.86 15.07
N ALA A 15 8.72 37.96 14.74
CA ALA A 15 7.81 36.82 14.84
C ALA A 15 8.32 35.76 13.84
N GLY A 16 9.05 34.78 14.34
CA GLY A 16 9.33 33.55 13.58
C GLY A 16 7.99 32.91 13.28
N MET A 17 7.59 32.96 12.01
CA MET A 17 6.52 32.06 11.53
C MET A 17 7.05 30.64 11.69
N ALA A 18 6.61 29.96 12.75
CA ALA A 18 6.66 28.53 12.79
C ALA A 18 5.69 28.07 11.68
N TYR A 19 6.23 27.68 10.55
CA TYR A 19 5.48 26.86 9.62
C TYR A 19 5.15 25.58 10.40
N ALA A 20 3.89 25.39 10.79
CA ALA A 20 3.39 24.10 11.13
C ALA A 20 3.66 23.25 9.87
N SER A 21 4.56 22.27 9.95
CA SER A 21 4.70 21.29 8.88
C SER A 21 3.38 20.53 8.90
N ASP A 22 2.58 20.72 7.88
CA ASP A 22 1.37 19.93 7.75
C ASP A 22 1.76 18.45 7.83
N THR A 23 1.12 17.73 8.74
CA THR A 23 1.35 16.29 8.91
C THR A 23 0.85 15.58 7.66
N VAL A 24 1.71 14.77 7.05
CA VAL A 24 1.34 13.94 5.89
C VAL A 24 0.61 12.69 6.39
N ARG A 25 -0.59 12.49 5.89
CA ARG A 25 -1.44 11.34 6.24
C ARG A 25 -1.23 10.23 5.23
N LEU A 26 -0.84 9.04 5.73
CA LEU A 26 -0.60 7.84 4.94
C LEU A 26 -1.80 6.90 5.06
N GLY A 27 -2.56 6.74 3.97
CA GLY A 27 -3.70 5.85 3.88
C GLY A 27 -3.27 4.42 3.60
N THR A 28 -3.78 3.45 4.37
CA THR A 28 -3.56 2.01 4.18
C THR A 28 -4.81 1.23 4.52
N GLU A 29 -4.94 0.00 3.99
CA GLU A 29 -6.07 -0.86 4.34
C GLU A 29 -5.88 -1.51 5.72
N GLY A 30 -4.67 -1.95 6.05
CA GLY A 30 -4.38 -2.59 7.33
C GLY A 30 -4.99 -3.99 7.49
N ALA A 31 -5.26 -4.70 6.38
CA ALA A 31 -5.86 -6.04 6.35
C ALA A 31 -5.11 -7.04 5.46
N TYR A 32 -3.86 -6.73 5.07
CA TYR A 32 -3.11 -7.47 4.05
C TYR A 32 -1.69 -7.83 4.54
N ALA A 33 -1.60 -8.73 5.54
CA ALA A 33 -0.31 -9.21 6.04
C ALA A 33 0.44 -10.00 4.95
N PRO A 34 1.77 -9.88 4.82
CA PRO A 34 2.70 -9.14 5.68
C PRO A 34 2.92 -7.67 5.26
N TRP A 35 2.19 -7.17 4.25
CA TRP A 35 2.34 -5.81 3.73
C TRP A 35 1.93 -4.75 4.75
N SER A 36 0.63 -4.72 5.07
CA SER A 36 0.08 -3.86 6.13
C SER A 36 -1.07 -4.57 6.85
N PHE A 37 -1.07 -4.53 8.16
CA PHE A 37 -2.10 -5.13 9.00
C PHE A 37 -2.24 -4.35 10.32
N LEU A 38 -3.33 -4.57 11.03
CA LEU A 38 -3.49 -4.04 12.38
C LEU A 38 -2.98 -5.05 13.40
N ASN A 39 -2.05 -4.62 14.27
CA ASN A 39 -1.57 -5.42 15.38
C ASN A 39 -2.61 -5.51 16.51
N ASP A 40 -2.30 -6.26 17.58
CA ASP A 40 -3.20 -6.46 18.73
C ASP A 40 -3.58 -5.15 19.45
N ALA A 41 -2.82 -4.08 19.27
CA ALA A 41 -3.12 -2.75 19.78
C ALA A 41 -4.02 -1.92 18.85
N GLY A 42 -4.35 -2.45 17.66
CA GLY A 42 -5.09 -1.74 16.62
C GLY A 42 -4.27 -0.72 15.86
N GLU A 43 -2.94 -0.82 15.91
CA GLU A 43 -2.02 0.05 15.21
C GLU A 43 -1.57 -0.62 13.90
N VAL A 44 -1.33 0.18 12.86
CA VAL A 44 -0.78 -0.30 11.59
C VAL A 44 0.62 -0.86 11.80
N ASP A 45 0.87 -2.07 11.31
CA ASP A 45 2.13 -2.79 11.37
C ASP A 45 2.41 -3.49 10.01
N GLY A 46 3.60 -4.07 9.83
CA GLY A 46 4.00 -4.78 8.64
C GLY A 46 5.11 -4.10 7.84
N PHE A 47 5.38 -4.67 6.68
CA PHE A 47 6.41 -4.17 5.76
C PHE A 47 6.23 -2.68 5.43
N GLU A 48 5.03 -2.30 5.05
CA GLU A 48 4.74 -0.93 4.61
C GLU A 48 4.77 0.07 5.76
N ARG A 49 4.47 -0.37 6.99
CA ARG A 49 4.66 0.47 8.17
C ARG A 49 6.12 0.88 8.31
N GLU A 50 7.05 -0.06 8.23
CA GLU A 50 8.48 0.23 8.36
C GLU A 50 9.01 1.03 7.15
N VAL A 51 8.55 0.72 5.94
CA VAL A 51 8.90 1.48 4.74
C VAL A 51 8.39 2.92 4.87
N GLY A 52 7.11 3.13 5.17
CA GLY A 52 6.51 4.45 5.26
C GLY A 52 7.15 5.34 6.34
N ASP A 53 7.43 4.78 7.52
CA ASP A 53 8.11 5.50 8.59
C ASP A 53 9.54 5.93 8.18
N GLU A 54 10.31 5.07 7.50
CA GLU A 54 11.64 5.43 7.01
C GLU A 54 11.58 6.42 5.85
N LEU A 55 10.59 6.31 4.96
CA LEU A 55 10.36 7.28 3.88
C LEU A 55 10.05 8.67 4.44
N CYS A 56 9.16 8.77 5.43
CA CYS A 56 8.83 10.04 6.10
C CYS A 56 10.06 10.65 6.77
N LYS A 57 10.85 9.86 7.45
CA LYS A 57 12.10 10.29 8.08
C LYS A 57 13.10 10.82 7.05
N ARG A 58 13.34 10.12 5.93
CA ARG A 58 14.25 10.56 4.86
C ARG A 58 13.74 11.81 4.15
N ALA A 59 12.45 11.88 3.89
CA ALA A 59 11.79 13.06 3.31
C ALA A 59 11.70 14.24 4.28
N LYS A 60 12.05 14.06 5.57
CA LYS A 60 11.92 15.04 6.66
C LYS A 60 10.48 15.53 6.84
N LEU A 61 9.54 14.61 6.73
CA LEU A 61 8.12 14.82 6.92
C LEU A 61 7.68 14.27 8.28
N THR A 62 6.66 14.88 8.88
CA THR A 62 5.91 14.28 9.97
C THR A 62 4.75 13.52 9.35
N CYS A 63 4.60 12.24 9.66
CA CYS A 63 3.54 11.43 9.09
C CYS A 63 2.64 10.82 10.17
N GLU A 64 1.40 10.54 9.79
CA GLU A 64 0.44 9.76 10.58
C GLU A 64 -0.26 8.74 9.69
N TRP A 65 -0.69 7.63 10.27
CA TRP A 65 -1.35 6.54 9.55
C TRP A 65 -2.86 6.67 9.65
N VAL A 66 -3.54 6.43 8.52
CA VAL A 66 -5.00 6.44 8.41
C VAL A 66 -5.45 5.11 7.82
N VAL A 67 -6.26 4.37 8.56
CA VAL A 67 -6.86 3.12 8.06
C VAL A 67 -8.10 3.47 7.22
N ASN A 68 -8.20 2.84 6.06
CA ASN A 68 -9.28 3.08 5.10
C ASN A 68 -9.59 1.81 4.31
N ASP A 69 -10.85 1.47 4.16
CA ASP A 69 -11.28 0.32 3.36
C ASP A 69 -10.76 0.41 1.92
N TRP A 70 -10.32 -0.72 1.36
CA TRP A 70 -9.74 -0.80 0.02
C TRP A 70 -10.64 -0.19 -1.06
N ASP A 71 -11.93 -0.49 -1.05
CA ASP A 71 -12.88 -0.04 -2.07
C ASP A 71 -12.96 1.49 -2.22
N SER A 72 -12.67 2.21 -1.15
CA SER A 72 -12.71 3.69 -1.11
C SER A 72 -11.34 4.34 -1.07
N ILE A 73 -10.24 3.56 -1.19
CA ILE A 73 -8.90 4.07 -0.92
C ILE A 73 -8.46 5.14 -1.94
N ILE A 74 -8.67 4.92 -3.24
CA ILE A 74 -8.38 5.94 -4.28
C ILE A 74 -9.36 7.12 -4.20
N PRO A 75 -10.70 6.93 -4.14
CA PRO A 75 -11.64 8.03 -3.96
C PRO A 75 -11.33 8.93 -2.75
N ASN A 76 -10.94 8.35 -1.63
CA ASN A 76 -10.63 9.09 -0.41
C ASN A 76 -9.27 9.83 -0.49
N LEU A 77 -8.28 9.32 -1.23
CA LEU A 77 -7.07 10.08 -1.57
C LEU A 77 -7.44 11.32 -2.40
N VAL A 78 -8.19 11.14 -3.48
CA VAL A 78 -8.61 12.23 -4.38
C VAL A 78 -9.42 13.28 -3.63
N SER A 79 -10.28 12.87 -2.70
CA SER A 79 -11.08 13.77 -1.85
C SER A 79 -10.28 14.46 -0.74
N GLY A 80 -9.00 14.12 -0.53
CA GLY A 80 -8.14 14.74 0.46
C GLY A 80 -8.32 14.22 1.90
N ASN A 81 -8.86 13.02 2.08
CA ASN A 81 -8.98 12.41 3.42
C ASN A 81 -7.60 12.01 3.98
N TYR A 82 -6.64 11.75 3.13
CA TYR A 82 -5.21 11.57 3.41
C TYR A 82 -4.38 12.02 2.20
N ASP A 83 -3.05 11.93 2.27
CA ASP A 83 -2.16 12.60 1.33
C ASP A 83 -1.36 11.64 0.45
N ALA A 84 -1.22 10.39 0.88
CA ALA A 84 -0.61 9.31 0.11
C ALA A 84 -1.26 7.98 0.46
N ILE A 85 -1.31 7.05 -0.49
CA ILE A 85 -1.67 5.64 -0.27
C ILE A 85 -0.39 4.83 -0.17
N ILE A 86 -0.28 3.96 0.84
CA ILE A 86 0.73 2.92 0.97
C ILE A 86 0.03 1.65 1.48
N ALA A 87 -0.36 0.77 0.55
CA ALA A 87 -1.33 -0.31 0.78
C ALA A 87 -1.19 -1.47 -0.23
N GLY A 88 0.03 -1.94 -0.52
CA GLY A 88 0.27 -2.99 -1.51
C GLY A 88 -0.22 -2.64 -2.92
N MET A 89 -0.41 -1.36 -3.22
CA MET A 89 -1.08 -0.94 -4.44
C MET A 89 -0.18 -1.09 -5.66
N SER A 90 -0.50 -2.03 -6.54
CA SER A 90 0.18 -2.21 -7.82
C SER A 90 0.01 -0.99 -8.72
N ILE A 91 1.10 -0.55 -9.32
CA ILE A 91 1.11 0.48 -10.35
C ILE A 91 0.49 -0.09 -11.62
N THR A 92 -0.59 0.53 -12.12
CA THR A 92 -1.27 0.18 -13.37
C THR A 92 -1.61 1.43 -14.16
N ALA A 93 -1.70 1.30 -15.49
CA ALA A 93 -2.10 2.42 -16.35
C ALA A 93 -3.50 2.95 -16.01
N GLU A 94 -4.43 2.07 -15.62
CA GLU A 94 -5.79 2.45 -15.23
C GLU A 94 -5.80 3.33 -13.97
N ARG A 95 -5.02 2.97 -12.95
CA ARG A 95 -4.89 3.75 -11.72
C ARG A 95 -4.16 5.06 -11.96
N ASP A 96 -3.15 5.05 -12.85
CA ASP A 96 -2.34 6.22 -13.21
C ASP A 96 -3.13 7.27 -14.02
N GLU A 97 -4.33 6.93 -14.54
CA GLU A 97 -5.28 7.89 -15.12
C GLU A 97 -6.01 8.73 -14.06
N VAL A 98 -5.94 8.36 -12.80
CA VAL A 98 -6.70 8.97 -11.68
C VAL A 98 -5.81 9.54 -10.60
N ILE A 99 -4.67 8.89 -10.35
CA ILE A 99 -3.68 9.26 -9.34
C ILE A 99 -2.27 9.03 -9.90
N ASP A 100 -1.32 9.82 -9.46
CA ASP A 100 0.11 9.61 -9.71
C ASP A 100 0.69 8.52 -8.80
N PHE A 101 1.80 7.91 -9.23
CA PHE A 101 2.58 7.00 -8.41
C PHE A 101 4.01 7.49 -8.20
N THR A 102 4.58 7.15 -7.04
CA THR A 102 6.03 7.25 -6.82
C THR A 102 6.79 6.22 -7.65
N THR A 103 8.13 6.26 -7.64
CA THR A 103 8.92 5.08 -8.01
C THR A 103 8.47 3.90 -7.14
N ASN A 104 8.49 2.69 -7.71
CA ASN A 104 8.05 1.50 -6.98
C ASN A 104 8.98 1.18 -5.79
N TYR A 105 8.41 0.77 -4.65
CA TYR A 105 9.15 0.31 -3.48
C TYR A 105 9.16 -1.22 -3.33
N SER A 106 8.45 -1.94 -4.20
CA SER A 106 8.54 -3.38 -4.37
C SER A 106 8.51 -3.72 -5.86
N GLN A 107 9.21 -4.80 -6.23
CA GLN A 107 9.09 -5.42 -7.55
C GLN A 107 7.67 -5.98 -7.74
N PRO A 108 7.23 -6.28 -8.99
CA PRO A 108 5.96 -6.97 -9.21
C PRO A 108 5.90 -8.28 -8.41
N ASP A 109 4.87 -8.42 -7.56
CA ASP A 109 4.58 -9.67 -6.88
C ASP A 109 3.68 -10.53 -7.77
N PRO A 110 4.02 -11.79 -8.06
CA PRO A 110 3.15 -12.66 -8.82
C PRO A 110 1.85 -12.92 -8.04
N SER A 111 0.72 -12.91 -8.73
CA SER A 111 -0.54 -13.41 -8.20
C SER A 111 -0.55 -14.93 -8.22
N ALA A 112 -1.15 -15.55 -7.21
CA ALA A 112 -1.27 -17.01 -7.07
C ALA A 112 -2.71 -17.38 -6.73
N TYR A 113 -3.07 -18.62 -7.02
CA TYR A 113 -4.33 -19.20 -6.57
C TYR A 113 -4.14 -19.96 -5.26
N LEU A 114 -5.13 -19.85 -4.36
CA LEU A 114 -5.22 -20.63 -3.13
C LEU A 114 -6.55 -21.38 -3.12
N ALA A 115 -6.54 -22.68 -2.83
CA ALA A 115 -7.71 -23.54 -2.85
C ALA A 115 -7.62 -24.65 -1.78
N LEU A 116 -8.72 -25.40 -1.59
CA LEU A 116 -8.75 -26.59 -0.73
C LEU A 116 -8.21 -27.84 -1.42
N SER A 117 -7.99 -27.81 -2.72
CA SER A 117 -7.51 -28.94 -3.52
C SER A 117 -6.73 -28.46 -4.75
N ASN A 118 -5.83 -29.31 -5.27
CA ASN A 118 -5.16 -29.06 -6.56
C ASN A 118 -6.04 -29.41 -7.78
N ASP A 119 -7.17 -30.07 -7.57
CA ASP A 119 -8.07 -30.56 -8.65
C ASP A 119 -9.18 -29.53 -8.99
N VAL A 120 -8.97 -28.24 -8.68
CA VAL A 120 -9.92 -27.17 -8.97
C VAL A 120 -9.87 -26.74 -10.43
N ASP A 121 -11.04 -26.42 -11.00
CA ASP A 121 -11.14 -25.84 -12.35
C ASP A 121 -10.87 -24.33 -12.30
N LEU A 122 -9.61 -23.94 -12.41
CA LEU A 122 -9.22 -22.51 -12.42
C LEU A 122 -9.68 -21.76 -13.68
N ALA A 123 -10.02 -22.48 -14.75
CA ALA A 123 -10.42 -21.87 -16.03
C ALA A 123 -11.92 -21.61 -16.14
N GLY A 124 -12.76 -22.47 -15.56
CA GLY A 124 -14.21 -22.38 -15.66
C GLY A 124 -14.95 -22.35 -14.32
N GLY A 125 -14.22 -22.53 -13.21
CA GLY A 125 -14.78 -22.52 -11.86
C GLY A 125 -15.10 -21.12 -11.33
N VAL A 126 -15.47 -21.06 -10.06
CA VAL A 126 -15.77 -19.82 -9.34
C VAL A 126 -14.51 -19.35 -8.62
N ILE A 127 -14.00 -18.18 -8.98
CA ILE A 127 -12.78 -17.62 -8.41
C ILE A 127 -13.12 -16.35 -7.61
N ALA A 128 -12.74 -16.36 -6.34
CA ALA A 128 -12.86 -15.19 -5.46
C ALA A 128 -11.68 -14.24 -5.66
N ALA A 129 -11.94 -12.95 -5.58
CA ALA A 129 -10.93 -11.89 -5.45
C ALA A 129 -11.47 -10.75 -4.61
N GLN A 130 -10.58 -9.95 -4.05
CA GLN A 130 -11.00 -8.68 -3.47
C GLN A 130 -11.40 -7.72 -4.59
N SER A 131 -12.49 -6.98 -4.41
CA SER A 131 -12.98 -6.02 -5.39
C SER A 131 -11.96 -4.92 -5.70
N ASN A 132 -12.03 -4.36 -6.90
CA ASN A 132 -11.15 -3.27 -7.35
C ASN A 132 -9.63 -3.61 -7.32
N THR A 133 -9.27 -4.91 -7.35
CA THR A 133 -7.89 -5.37 -7.44
C THR A 133 -7.51 -5.71 -8.88
N ILE A 134 -6.19 -5.80 -9.14
CA ILE A 134 -5.69 -6.26 -10.45
C ILE A 134 -6.09 -7.73 -10.70
N GLN A 135 -6.28 -8.50 -9.63
CA GLN A 135 -6.70 -9.90 -9.69
C GLN A 135 -8.17 -10.02 -10.11
N SER A 136 -9.09 -9.22 -9.52
CA SER A 136 -10.49 -9.21 -9.94
C SER A 136 -10.61 -8.77 -11.40
N GLY A 137 -9.88 -7.72 -11.79
CA GLY A 137 -9.81 -7.27 -13.20
C GLY A 137 -9.31 -8.37 -14.13
N TYR A 138 -8.28 -9.12 -13.75
CA TYR A 138 -7.78 -10.24 -14.55
C TYR A 138 -8.83 -11.36 -14.70
N ILE A 139 -9.44 -11.82 -13.59
CA ILE A 139 -10.45 -12.91 -13.64
C ILE A 139 -11.62 -12.50 -14.55
N ALA A 140 -12.05 -11.25 -14.51
CA ALA A 140 -13.13 -10.74 -15.37
C ALA A 140 -12.82 -10.86 -16.87
N THR A 141 -11.56 -11.04 -17.26
CA THR A 141 -11.15 -11.27 -18.66
C THR A 141 -11.08 -12.74 -19.04
N THR A 142 -11.26 -13.66 -18.10
CA THR A 142 -11.16 -15.12 -18.28
C THR A 142 -12.54 -15.76 -18.49
N SER A 143 -12.57 -17.10 -18.57
CA SER A 143 -13.82 -17.88 -18.61
C SER A 143 -14.33 -18.25 -17.21
N ALA A 144 -13.56 -17.98 -16.14
CA ALA A 144 -13.96 -18.26 -14.78
C ALA A 144 -15.10 -17.33 -14.33
N THR A 145 -15.87 -17.77 -13.37
CA THR A 145 -16.88 -16.94 -12.72
C THR A 145 -16.22 -16.17 -11.59
N LEU A 146 -16.14 -14.84 -11.72
CA LEU A 146 -15.64 -13.95 -10.67
C LEU A 146 -16.69 -13.78 -9.57
N VAL A 147 -16.28 -13.91 -8.31
CA VAL A 147 -17.02 -13.43 -7.14
C VAL A 147 -16.12 -12.49 -6.35
N GLU A 148 -16.64 -11.31 -6.04
CA GLU A 148 -15.89 -10.24 -5.39
C GLU A 148 -16.32 -10.06 -3.95
N PHE A 149 -15.34 -9.76 -3.09
CA PHE A 149 -15.52 -9.48 -1.68
C PHE A 149 -14.82 -8.18 -1.31
N SER A 150 -15.30 -7.52 -0.25
CA SER A 150 -14.74 -6.24 0.17
C SER A 150 -13.38 -6.37 0.85
N THR A 151 -13.13 -7.51 1.52
CA THR A 151 -11.89 -7.74 2.27
C THR A 151 -11.15 -8.99 1.81
N PRO A 152 -9.81 -9.03 1.97
CA PRO A 152 -9.03 -10.24 1.66
C PRO A 152 -9.44 -11.46 2.49
N GLU A 153 -9.81 -11.25 3.77
CA GLU A 153 -10.26 -12.34 4.66
C GLU A 153 -11.55 -13.01 4.15
N GLU A 154 -12.50 -12.22 3.65
CA GLU A 154 -13.74 -12.73 3.07
C GLU A 154 -13.47 -13.63 1.85
N THR A 155 -12.46 -13.32 1.03
CA THR A 155 -12.09 -14.17 -0.12
C THR A 155 -11.60 -15.55 0.32
N ILE A 156 -10.80 -15.61 1.39
CA ILE A 156 -10.33 -16.88 1.97
C ILE A 156 -11.49 -17.65 2.59
N ALA A 157 -12.39 -16.96 3.30
CA ALA A 157 -13.58 -17.56 3.89
C ALA A 157 -14.50 -18.16 2.82
N ALA A 158 -14.67 -17.48 1.68
CA ALA A 158 -15.47 -17.96 0.56
C ALA A 158 -14.97 -19.31 0.01
N VAL A 159 -13.65 -19.50 -0.09
CA VAL A 159 -13.05 -20.79 -0.47
C VAL A 159 -13.36 -21.87 0.57
N ARG A 160 -13.20 -21.57 1.86
CA ARG A 160 -13.49 -22.55 2.93
C ARG A 160 -14.97 -22.93 3.02
N ASN A 161 -15.85 -21.98 2.74
CA ASN A 161 -17.29 -22.19 2.77
C ASN A 161 -17.85 -22.84 1.49
N GLY A 162 -17.02 -23.03 0.45
CA GLY A 162 -17.44 -23.55 -0.85
C GLY A 162 -18.26 -22.57 -1.70
N GLU A 163 -18.14 -21.27 -1.42
CA GLU A 163 -18.74 -20.21 -2.23
C GLU A 163 -17.85 -19.91 -3.45
N ALA A 164 -16.55 -20.21 -3.36
CA ALA A 164 -15.59 -20.16 -4.44
C ALA A 164 -14.72 -21.42 -4.46
N ASP A 165 -14.26 -21.82 -5.64
CA ASP A 165 -13.35 -22.94 -5.84
C ASP A 165 -11.91 -22.59 -5.48
N ALA A 166 -11.51 -21.32 -5.74
CA ALA A 166 -10.21 -20.75 -5.38
C ALA A 166 -10.31 -19.25 -5.16
N VAL A 167 -9.29 -18.67 -4.54
CA VAL A 167 -9.04 -17.23 -4.49
C VAL A 167 -7.81 -16.90 -5.31
N LEU A 168 -7.80 -15.75 -5.99
CA LEU A 168 -6.63 -15.16 -6.65
C LEU A 168 -6.23 -13.88 -5.92
N ALA A 169 -4.99 -13.84 -5.40
CA ALA A 169 -4.41 -12.68 -4.75
C ALA A 169 -2.88 -12.69 -4.90
N ASP A 170 -2.18 -11.71 -4.34
CA ASP A 170 -0.72 -11.68 -4.36
C ASP A 170 -0.13 -12.88 -3.63
N LYS A 171 0.91 -13.47 -4.21
CA LYS A 171 1.52 -14.67 -3.65
C LYS A 171 2.13 -14.43 -2.28
N SER A 172 2.71 -13.26 -2.03
CA SER A 172 3.28 -12.92 -0.73
C SER A 172 2.22 -12.85 0.38
N PHE A 173 0.96 -12.53 0.04
CA PHE A 173 -0.18 -12.62 0.95
C PHE A 173 -0.66 -14.06 1.15
N LEU A 174 -0.79 -14.85 0.07
CA LEU A 174 -1.37 -16.19 0.14
C LEU A 174 -0.40 -17.27 0.65
N ALA A 175 0.90 -17.12 0.41
CA ALA A 175 1.87 -18.15 0.77
C ALA A 175 1.99 -18.39 2.29
N PRO A 176 2.03 -17.36 3.16
CA PRO A 176 1.97 -17.56 4.61
C PRO A 176 0.67 -18.26 5.04
N ILE A 177 -0.48 -17.88 4.46
CA ILE A 177 -1.78 -18.49 4.76
C ILE A 177 -1.76 -20.00 4.43
N ALA A 178 -1.23 -20.36 3.26
CA ALA A 178 -1.08 -21.78 2.89
C ALA A 178 -0.12 -22.54 3.80
N ALA A 179 0.95 -21.89 4.27
CA ALA A 179 1.93 -22.51 5.16
C ALA A 179 1.37 -22.78 6.57
N GLU A 180 0.50 -21.89 7.05
CA GLU A 180 -0.08 -21.99 8.39
C GLU A 180 -1.37 -22.82 8.46
N ASN A 181 -2.00 -23.11 7.32
CA ASN A 181 -3.30 -23.77 7.24
C ASN A 181 -3.22 -25.02 6.37
N ALA A 182 -3.22 -26.19 6.98
CA ALA A 182 -3.09 -27.48 6.30
C ALA A 182 -4.27 -27.83 5.36
N ASP A 183 -5.39 -27.14 5.46
CA ASP A 183 -6.57 -27.27 4.60
C ASP A 183 -6.47 -26.48 3.30
N LEU A 184 -5.54 -25.52 3.22
CA LEU A 184 -5.34 -24.62 2.08
C LEU A 184 -4.00 -24.89 1.39
N MET A 185 -3.96 -24.73 0.08
CA MET A 185 -2.75 -24.91 -0.71
C MET A 185 -2.69 -23.94 -1.89
N LEU A 186 -1.49 -23.48 -2.23
CA LEU A 186 -1.27 -22.79 -3.48
C LEU A 186 -1.42 -23.80 -4.63
N THR A 187 -2.09 -23.40 -5.71
CA THR A 187 -2.38 -24.24 -6.87
C THR A 187 -2.25 -23.46 -8.18
N GLY A 188 -2.10 -24.19 -9.29
CA GLY A 188 -1.94 -23.58 -10.61
C GLY A 188 -0.65 -22.78 -10.78
N ASP A 189 -0.54 -22.11 -11.93
CA ASP A 189 0.60 -21.28 -12.28
C ASP A 189 0.47 -19.86 -11.68
N ASN A 190 1.60 -19.27 -11.34
CA ASN A 190 1.64 -17.86 -10.94
C ASN A 190 1.35 -16.95 -12.15
N ILE A 191 0.67 -15.84 -11.90
CA ILE A 191 0.29 -14.87 -12.93
C ILE A 191 0.95 -13.54 -12.60
N MET A 192 1.74 -12.99 -13.54
CA MET A 192 2.34 -11.67 -13.37
C MET A 192 1.36 -10.58 -13.80
N LEU A 193 0.94 -9.78 -12.83
CA LEU A 193 0.04 -8.64 -13.02
C LEU A 193 0.69 -7.37 -12.44
N GLY A 194 0.35 -6.20 -13.02
CA GLY A 194 0.86 -4.91 -12.53
C GLY A 194 2.35 -4.65 -12.81
N GLY A 195 2.82 -3.48 -12.43
CA GLY A 195 4.16 -2.93 -12.69
C GLY A 195 5.04 -2.75 -11.44
N GLY A 196 4.79 -3.50 -10.37
CA GLY A 196 5.38 -3.28 -9.04
C GLY A 196 4.47 -2.44 -8.15
N VAL A 197 4.87 -2.24 -6.90
CA VAL A 197 4.07 -1.53 -5.90
C VAL A 197 4.66 -0.15 -5.62
N GLY A 198 3.84 0.90 -5.69
CA GLY A 198 4.22 2.29 -5.45
C GLY A 198 3.24 3.00 -4.52
N MET A 199 3.66 4.13 -3.96
CA MET A 199 2.73 4.98 -3.22
C MET A 199 1.83 5.73 -4.21
N GLY A 200 0.51 5.70 -3.97
CA GLY A 200 -0.45 6.52 -4.71
C GLY A 200 -0.46 7.95 -4.18
N ILE A 201 -0.40 8.93 -5.06
CA ILE A 201 -0.34 10.37 -4.74
C ILE A 201 -1.36 11.09 -5.61
N ARG A 202 -2.02 12.15 -5.12
CA ARG A 202 -2.87 12.99 -5.99
C ARG A 202 -2.02 13.61 -7.11
N GLU A 203 -2.56 13.71 -8.31
CA GLU A 203 -1.89 14.37 -9.45
C GLU A 203 -1.47 15.81 -9.14
N SER A 204 -2.21 16.52 -8.24
CA SER A 204 -1.87 17.87 -7.80
C SER A 204 -0.64 17.97 -6.90
N ASP A 205 -0.20 16.85 -6.31
CA ASP A 205 0.78 16.83 -5.22
C ASP A 205 2.16 16.35 -5.67
N GLY A 206 2.59 16.78 -6.87
CA GLY A 206 3.86 16.41 -7.50
C GLY A 206 5.10 16.59 -6.60
N GLU A 207 5.14 17.65 -5.77
CA GLU A 207 6.24 17.83 -4.83
C GLU A 207 6.33 16.73 -3.76
N LEU A 208 5.17 16.23 -3.31
CA LEU A 208 5.12 15.13 -2.34
C LEU A 208 5.57 13.82 -2.99
N LYS A 209 5.10 13.57 -4.24
CA LYS A 209 5.55 12.43 -5.06
C LYS A 209 7.06 12.41 -5.23
N ASP A 210 7.66 13.56 -5.59
CA ASP A 210 9.10 13.67 -5.80
C ASP A 210 9.89 13.43 -4.52
N LYS A 211 9.41 13.93 -3.36
CA LYS A 211 10.04 13.68 -2.06
C LYS A 211 10.04 12.20 -1.69
N PHE A 212 8.90 11.52 -1.84
CA PHE A 212 8.83 10.10 -1.54
C PHE A 212 9.61 9.27 -2.55
N SER A 213 9.57 9.59 -3.84
CA SER A 213 10.38 8.92 -4.87
C SER A 213 11.88 9.01 -4.58
N ALA A 214 12.37 10.21 -4.23
CA ALA A 214 13.77 10.40 -3.84
C ALA A 214 14.15 9.61 -2.57
N ALA A 215 13.22 9.50 -1.60
CA ALA A 215 13.43 8.70 -0.40
C ALA A 215 13.47 7.19 -0.72
N ILE A 216 12.58 6.69 -1.59
CA ILE A 216 12.59 5.30 -2.08
C ILE A 216 13.91 5.00 -2.80
N ASP A 217 14.34 5.86 -3.73
CA ASP A 217 15.59 5.68 -4.47
C ASP A 217 16.80 5.68 -3.55
N SER A 218 16.79 6.51 -2.50
CA SER A 218 17.82 6.49 -1.45
C SER A 218 17.84 5.17 -0.67
N MET A 219 16.65 4.58 -0.37
CA MET A 219 16.56 3.26 0.30
C MET A 219 17.02 2.11 -0.60
N LYS A 220 16.76 2.21 -1.91
CA LYS A 220 17.31 1.25 -2.89
C LYS A 220 18.83 1.35 -2.95
N ALA A 221 19.34 2.56 -3.01
CA ALA A 221 20.80 2.80 -3.18
C ALA A 221 21.63 2.32 -1.99
N ASP A 222 21.13 2.45 -0.75
CA ASP A 222 21.86 2.02 0.46
C ASP A 222 21.48 0.59 0.93
N GLY A 223 20.54 -0.08 0.23
CA GLY A 223 20.12 -1.45 0.50
C GLY A 223 19.16 -1.61 1.67
N SER A 224 18.73 -0.52 2.34
CA SER A 224 17.80 -0.60 3.46
C SER A 224 16.41 -1.09 3.03
N LEU A 225 15.97 -0.77 1.81
CA LEU A 225 14.73 -1.31 1.25
C LEU A 225 14.82 -2.82 1.05
N ASN A 226 15.92 -3.32 0.48
CA ASN A 226 16.15 -4.75 0.31
C ASN A 226 16.19 -5.52 1.65
N ALA A 227 16.73 -4.88 2.69
CA ALA A 227 16.71 -5.46 4.03
C ALA A 227 15.28 -5.64 4.57
N LEU A 228 14.37 -4.67 4.33
CA LEU A 228 12.96 -4.77 4.71
C LEU A 228 12.21 -5.80 3.85
N ILE A 229 12.43 -5.81 2.52
CA ILE A 229 11.84 -6.81 1.61
C ILE A 229 12.21 -8.23 2.08
N THR A 230 13.48 -8.45 2.44
CA THR A 230 13.95 -9.75 2.93
C THR A 230 13.37 -10.09 4.30
N LYS A 231 13.32 -9.10 5.23
CA LYS A 231 12.77 -9.29 6.59
C LYS A 231 11.31 -9.76 6.55
N TRP A 232 10.52 -9.17 5.67
CA TRP A 232 9.08 -9.41 5.57
C TRP A 232 8.70 -10.43 4.49
N GLU A 233 9.70 -11.02 3.79
CA GLU A 233 9.51 -12.02 2.72
C GLU A 233 8.54 -11.55 1.60
N ILE A 234 8.62 -10.25 1.26
CA ILE A 234 7.72 -9.60 0.30
C ILE A 234 7.91 -10.11 -1.14
N GLY A 235 9.13 -10.49 -1.51
CA GLY A 235 9.44 -10.97 -2.86
C GLY A 235 10.86 -10.65 -3.29
N GLU A 236 11.05 -10.30 -4.57
CA GLU A 236 12.35 -10.01 -5.15
C GLU A 236 12.91 -8.66 -4.70
N THR A 237 14.23 -8.62 -4.44
CA THR A 237 14.96 -7.38 -4.12
C THR A 237 15.31 -6.59 -5.39
N PHE A 238 15.70 -5.32 -5.22
CA PHE A 238 16.20 -4.45 -6.29
C PHE A 238 17.68 -4.70 -6.58
#